data_49a5e6757ff97df52483d70ba002ddf6
#
_entry.id   49a5e6757ff97df52483d70ba002ddf6
#
_cell.length_a   1.000
_cell.length_b   1.000
_cell.length_c   1.000
_cell.angle_alpha   90.00
_cell.angle_beta   90.00
_cell.angle_gamma   90.00
#
_symmetry.space_group_name_H-M   'P 1'
#
loop_
_entity.id
_entity.type
_entity.pdbx_description
1 polymer ?
#
loop_
_entity_poly.entity_id
_entity_poly.type
_entity_poly.pdbx_seq_one_letter_code
_entity_poly.pdbx_strand_id
1 'polypeptide(L)'
;SSELKVAIKKIIKSSPLLEKHFKVMRSEIRCLMCDTEYTPLAYSKDKLDGKLAHLFLADEVGAMDGYPVEAMRSSQITLKSKLGILISTQYPNDDNGLKDEIDIAKKQLDGVYSSGKKYFALLYEPDIELVPDWKTNDSVLYQSNPVAVDNADLFSELKDNRQLAVLYENKRENFLCKHCNIQYKGVGSEGYVDLISVQNCSEDVPDEFWRGKIV
;
A
#
# COMPACT_ATOMS: atom_id res chain seq x y z
N SER A 1 -2.17 13.22 4.82
CA SER A 1 -1.35 14.37 4.36
C SER A 1 -1.30 15.54 5.35
N SER A 2 -2.29 15.75 6.20
CA SER A 2 -2.22 16.77 7.29
C SER A 2 -1.20 16.40 8.36
N GLU A 3 -1.09 15.13 8.70
CA GLU A 3 -0.15 14.61 9.70
C GLU A 3 1.30 14.76 9.26
N LEU A 4 1.62 14.46 8.00
CA LEU A 4 2.95 14.68 7.46
C LEU A 4 3.37 16.15 7.56
N LYS A 5 2.48 17.08 7.23
CA LYS A 5 2.76 18.51 7.39
C LYS A 5 3.00 18.88 8.84
N VAL A 6 2.24 18.33 9.77
CA VAL A 6 2.42 18.57 11.21
C VAL A 6 3.78 18.03 11.67
N ALA A 7 4.18 16.84 11.21
CA ALA A 7 5.48 16.25 11.53
C ALA A 7 6.63 17.11 10.99
N ILE A 8 6.58 17.51 9.71
CA ILE A 8 7.59 18.41 9.10
C ILE A 8 7.68 19.73 9.87
N LYS A 9 6.54 20.32 10.23
CA LYS A 9 6.51 21.56 11.03
C LYS A 9 7.18 21.38 12.38
N LYS A 10 6.96 20.25 13.07
CA LYS A 10 7.61 19.96 14.36
C LYS A 10 9.12 19.83 14.18
N ILE A 11 9.57 19.10 13.15
CA ILE A 11 11.01 18.94 12.84
C ILE A 11 11.66 20.30 12.58
N ILE A 12 11.05 21.15 11.74
CA ILE A 12 11.57 22.50 11.44
C ILE A 12 11.71 23.31 12.72
N LYS A 13 10.66 23.35 13.55
CA LYS A 13 10.67 24.12 14.81
C LYS A 13 11.64 23.61 15.85
N SER A 14 11.95 22.31 15.84
CA SER A 14 12.89 21.69 16.78
C SER A 14 14.36 21.85 16.35
N SER A 15 14.60 22.35 15.14
CA SER A 15 15.96 22.52 14.62
C SER A 15 16.23 23.99 14.28
N PRO A 16 17.08 24.70 15.08
CA PRO A 16 17.44 26.09 14.81
C PRO A 16 18.06 26.31 13.43
N LEU A 17 18.71 25.26 12.88
CA LEU A 17 19.25 25.30 11.51
C LEU A 17 18.13 25.34 10.48
N LEU A 18 17.15 24.45 10.59
CA LEU A 18 16.04 24.37 9.64
C LEU A 18 15.12 25.60 9.75
N GLU A 19 14.88 26.10 10.95
CA GLU A 19 13.97 27.23 11.17
C GLU A 19 14.43 28.50 10.42
N LYS A 20 15.74 28.68 10.25
CA LYS A 20 16.30 29.81 9.47
C LYS A 20 16.05 29.69 7.96
N HIS A 21 15.87 28.45 7.48
CA HIS A 21 15.79 28.16 6.04
C HIS A 21 14.39 27.83 5.55
N PHE A 22 13.45 27.62 6.44
CA PHE A 22 12.09 27.25 6.07
C PHE A 22 11.04 28.16 6.67
N LYS A 23 10.11 28.60 5.85
CA LYS A 23 8.94 29.36 6.28
C LYS A 23 7.70 28.47 6.24
N VAL A 24 7.12 28.23 7.43
CA VAL A 24 5.88 27.45 7.56
C VAL A 24 4.68 28.38 7.41
N MET A 25 3.89 28.17 6.37
CA MET A 25 2.65 28.90 6.11
C MET A 25 1.42 28.00 6.29
N ARG A 26 0.22 28.60 6.17
CA ARG A 26 -1.04 27.87 6.37
C ARG A 26 -1.23 26.73 5.36
N SER A 27 -0.92 26.96 4.10
CA SER A 27 -1.13 26.00 3.00
C SER A 27 0.12 25.22 2.61
N GLU A 28 1.31 25.78 2.84
CA GLU A 28 2.58 25.28 2.31
C GLU A 28 3.72 25.45 3.30
N ILE A 29 4.84 24.80 3.02
CA ILE A 29 6.14 25.06 3.67
C ILE A 29 7.11 25.43 2.56
N ARG A 30 7.72 26.60 2.66
CA ARG A 30 8.64 27.12 1.64
C ARG A 30 10.08 27.10 2.13
N CYS A 31 10.98 26.61 1.28
CA CYS A 31 12.41 26.77 1.48
C CYS A 31 12.86 28.14 1.02
N LEU A 32 13.53 28.88 1.89
CA LEU A 32 13.99 30.25 1.58
C LEU A 32 15.30 30.26 0.76
N MET A 33 16.01 29.13 0.70
CA MET A 33 17.30 29.03 0.02
C MET A 33 17.16 28.69 -1.47
N CYS A 34 16.13 27.93 -1.87
CA CYS A 34 16.04 27.36 -3.21
C CYS A 34 14.66 27.50 -3.86
N ASP A 35 13.81 28.35 -3.31
CA ASP A 35 12.43 28.62 -3.77
C ASP A 35 11.58 27.36 -3.99
N THR A 36 11.89 26.30 -3.25
CA THR A 36 11.14 25.05 -3.27
C THR A 36 10.01 25.12 -2.26
N GLU A 37 8.84 24.62 -2.64
CA GLU A 37 7.69 24.56 -1.75
C GLU A 37 7.19 23.12 -1.58
N TYR A 38 6.76 22.81 -0.37
CA TYR A 38 5.99 21.62 -0.04
C TYR A 38 4.53 21.99 0.18
N THR A 39 3.65 21.44 -0.65
CA THR A 39 2.20 21.67 -0.57
C THR A 39 1.48 20.34 -0.37
N PRO A 40 0.80 20.11 0.78
CA PRO A 40 -0.05 18.95 0.94
C PRO A 40 -1.28 19.07 0.03
N LEU A 41 -1.51 18.03 -0.78
CA LEU A 41 -2.66 17.97 -1.67
C LEU A 41 -3.75 17.09 -1.05
N ALA A 42 -5.00 17.54 -1.11
CA ALA A 42 -6.13 16.70 -0.82
C ALA A 42 -6.42 15.79 -2.02
N TYR A 43 -6.84 14.55 -1.76
CA TYR A 43 -7.35 13.67 -2.80
C TYR A 43 -8.62 14.25 -3.42
N SER A 44 -8.46 14.86 -4.58
CA SER A 44 -9.58 15.35 -5.40
C SER A 44 -9.06 15.47 -6.83
N LYS A 45 -9.79 14.94 -7.80
CA LYS A 45 -9.40 14.95 -9.21
C LYS A 45 -9.07 16.37 -9.67
N ASP A 46 -9.94 17.33 -9.39
CA ASP A 46 -9.77 18.72 -9.79
C ASP A 46 -8.53 19.42 -9.20
N LYS A 47 -7.99 18.90 -8.09
CA LYS A 47 -6.83 19.50 -7.40
C LYS A 47 -5.50 18.90 -7.79
N LEU A 48 -5.52 17.73 -8.42
CA LEU A 48 -4.31 17.01 -8.84
C LEU A 48 -3.91 17.40 -10.27
N ASP A 49 -4.89 17.67 -11.13
CA ASP A 49 -4.64 18.05 -12.51
C ASP A 49 -3.89 19.38 -12.61
N GLY A 50 -2.92 19.43 -13.52
CA GLY A 50 -2.12 20.62 -13.78
C GLY A 50 -1.05 20.93 -12.72
N LYS A 51 -0.85 20.07 -11.71
CA LYS A 51 0.22 20.26 -10.71
C LYS A 51 1.55 19.74 -11.25
N LEU A 52 2.48 20.65 -11.47
CA LEU A 52 3.82 20.35 -11.95
C LEU A 52 4.78 20.21 -10.77
N ALA A 53 4.88 19.01 -10.19
CA ALA A 53 5.74 18.74 -9.05
C ALA A 53 6.98 17.93 -9.43
N HIS A 54 8.18 18.42 -9.09
CA HIS A 54 9.44 17.65 -9.28
C HIS A 54 9.48 16.42 -8.39
N LEU A 55 8.90 16.50 -7.19
CA LEU A 55 8.74 15.39 -6.26
C LEU A 55 7.28 15.30 -5.83
N PHE A 56 6.69 14.12 -5.92
CA PHE A 56 5.47 13.82 -5.20
C PHE A 56 5.64 12.60 -4.29
N LEU A 57 4.92 12.63 -3.19
CA LEU A 57 4.81 11.51 -2.26
C LEU A 57 3.33 11.17 -2.10
N ALA A 58 2.97 9.96 -2.47
CA ALA A 58 1.65 9.39 -2.27
C ALA A 58 1.72 8.35 -1.15
N ASP A 59 0.99 8.62 -0.08
CA ASP A 59 0.88 7.78 1.08
C ASP A 59 -0.45 7.04 1.06
N GLU A 60 -0.48 5.81 1.52
CA GLU A 60 -1.66 4.95 1.54
C GLU A 60 -2.27 4.73 0.13
N VAL A 61 -1.42 4.45 -0.86
CA VAL A 61 -1.83 4.29 -2.27
C VAL A 61 -2.88 3.19 -2.45
N GLY A 62 -2.83 2.14 -1.64
CA GLY A 62 -3.83 1.07 -1.65
C GLY A 62 -5.23 1.50 -1.20
N ALA A 63 -5.37 2.67 -0.54
CA ALA A 63 -6.66 3.22 -0.12
C ALA A 63 -7.36 4.03 -1.22
N MET A 64 -6.71 4.26 -2.37
CA MET A 64 -7.22 5.11 -3.44
C MET A 64 -7.20 4.38 -4.78
N ASP A 65 -8.00 4.86 -5.74
CA ASP A 65 -7.90 4.40 -7.12
C ASP A 65 -6.55 4.81 -7.75
N GLY A 66 -6.22 4.29 -8.92
CA GLY A 66 -4.95 4.59 -9.60
C GLY A 66 -4.82 6.01 -10.13
N TYR A 67 -5.92 6.77 -10.21
CA TYR A 67 -5.94 8.08 -10.85
C TYR A 67 -4.96 9.10 -10.26
N PRO A 68 -4.80 9.27 -8.92
CA PRO A 68 -3.89 10.26 -8.36
C PRO A 68 -2.43 10.05 -8.77
N VAL A 69 -2.00 8.81 -8.76
CA VAL A 69 -0.63 8.43 -9.14
C VAL A 69 -0.40 8.73 -10.62
N GLU A 70 -1.35 8.33 -11.47
CA GLU A 70 -1.29 8.58 -12.92
C GLU A 70 -1.32 10.07 -13.25
N ALA A 71 -2.17 10.86 -12.60
CA ALA A 71 -2.23 12.30 -12.79
C ALA A 71 -0.89 12.97 -12.44
N MET A 72 -0.30 12.60 -11.29
CA MET A 72 0.99 13.15 -10.87
C MET A 72 2.14 12.71 -11.80
N ARG A 73 2.17 11.47 -12.24
CA ARG A 73 3.16 10.99 -13.22
C ARG A 73 3.03 11.67 -14.58
N SER A 74 1.81 11.83 -15.05
CA SER A 74 1.53 12.52 -16.31
C SER A 74 1.99 13.97 -16.26
N SER A 75 1.77 14.67 -15.16
CA SER A 75 2.24 16.03 -14.98
C SER A 75 3.76 16.16 -14.99
N GLN A 76 4.47 15.12 -14.59
CA GLN A 76 5.94 15.10 -14.56
C GLN A 76 6.59 14.77 -15.92
N ILE A 77 5.84 14.44 -16.97
CA ILE A 77 6.41 13.96 -18.24
C ILE A 77 7.46 14.91 -18.80
N THR A 78 7.21 16.19 -18.75
CA THR A 78 8.09 17.24 -19.31
C THR A 78 9.30 17.57 -18.43
N LEU A 79 9.33 17.09 -17.19
CA LEU A 79 10.41 17.40 -16.24
C LEU A 79 11.62 16.49 -16.46
N LYS A 80 12.81 17.09 -16.55
CA LYS A 80 14.08 16.35 -16.66
C LYS A 80 14.46 15.66 -15.34
N SER A 81 14.26 16.34 -14.20
CA SER A 81 14.49 15.81 -12.86
C SER A 81 13.15 15.62 -12.16
N LYS A 82 12.83 14.38 -11.87
CA LYS A 82 11.53 14.03 -11.27
C LYS A 82 11.65 12.78 -10.41
N LEU A 83 10.84 12.73 -9.35
CA LEU A 83 10.73 11.59 -8.45
C LEU A 83 9.29 11.42 -7.98
N GLY A 84 8.77 10.21 -8.04
CA GLY A 84 7.55 9.79 -7.39
C GLY A 84 7.87 8.77 -6.30
N ILE A 85 7.34 8.96 -5.11
CA ILE A 85 7.47 8.03 -3.99
C ILE A 85 6.06 7.56 -3.62
N LEU A 86 5.86 6.24 -3.62
CA LEU A 86 4.62 5.59 -3.23
C LEU A 86 4.86 4.77 -1.98
N ILE A 87 4.00 4.91 -0.99
CA ILE A 87 4.05 4.16 0.27
C ILE A 87 2.66 3.61 0.54
N SER A 88 2.58 2.34 0.90
CA SER A 88 1.31 1.72 1.28
C SER A 88 1.52 0.36 1.94
N THR A 89 0.50 -0.10 2.63
CA THR A 89 0.27 -1.50 2.96
C THR A 89 -0.72 -2.11 1.98
N GLN A 90 -0.92 -3.42 2.03
CA GLN A 90 -1.94 -4.11 1.24
C GLN A 90 -3.37 -3.71 1.64
N TYR A 91 -4.27 -3.86 0.69
CA TYR A 91 -5.70 -3.61 0.83
C TYR A 91 -6.51 -4.81 0.30
N PRO A 92 -7.72 -5.06 0.82
CA PRO A 92 -8.48 -6.26 0.48
C PRO A 92 -9.03 -6.25 -0.95
N ASN A 93 -9.36 -5.08 -1.50
CA ASN A 93 -9.91 -4.93 -2.83
C ASN A 93 -8.80 -4.83 -3.90
N ASP A 94 -9.08 -5.35 -5.07
CA ASP A 94 -8.17 -5.33 -6.23
C ASP A 94 -8.21 -4.01 -7.01
N ASP A 95 -9.26 -3.24 -6.87
CA ASP A 95 -9.41 -1.95 -7.54
C ASP A 95 -8.78 -0.83 -6.71
N ASN A 96 -7.45 -0.82 -6.73
CA ASN A 96 -6.67 0.20 -6.02
C ASN A 96 -5.37 0.53 -6.75
N GLY A 97 -4.82 1.71 -6.46
CA GLY A 97 -3.61 2.20 -7.11
C GLY A 97 -2.32 1.46 -6.77
N LEU A 98 -2.33 0.57 -5.78
CA LEU A 98 -1.14 -0.18 -5.34
C LEU A 98 -0.95 -1.47 -6.14
N LYS A 99 -2.02 -2.12 -6.59
CA LYS A 99 -1.95 -3.44 -7.22
C LYS A 99 -1.04 -3.46 -8.44
N ASP A 100 -1.26 -2.54 -9.37
CA ASP A 100 -0.46 -2.46 -10.59
C ASP A 100 1.00 -2.12 -10.28
N GLU A 101 1.25 -1.30 -9.25
CA GLU A 101 2.60 -0.94 -8.81
C GLU A 101 3.37 -2.15 -8.27
N ILE A 102 2.72 -3.00 -7.47
CA ILE A 102 3.31 -4.25 -6.97
C ILE A 102 3.61 -5.20 -8.12
N ASP A 103 2.69 -5.37 -9.07
CA ASP A 103 2.88 -6.23 -10.22
C ASP A 103 4.07 -5.77 -11.10
N ILE A 104 4.16 -4.46 -11.36
CA ILE A 104 5.30 -3.86 -12.07
C ILE A 104 6.60 -4.10 -11.29
N ALA A 105 6.59 -3.89 -9.97
CA ALA A 105 7.77 -4.10 -9.13
C ALA A 105 8.26 -5.55 -9.20
N LYS A 106 7.36 -6.53 -9.07
CA LYS A 106 7.68 -7.96 -9.15
C LYS A 106 8.22 -8.34 -10.51
N LYS A 107 7.56 -7.94 -11.60
CA LYS A 107 8.04 -8.19 -12.97
C LYS A 107 9.41 -7.59 -13.24
N GLN A 108 9.73 -6.47 -12.63
CA GLN A 108 11.04 -5.85 -12.77
C GLN A 108 12.11 -6.59 -11.95
N LEU A 109 11.80 -7.01 -10.73
CA LEU A 109 12.68 -7.83 -9.89
C LEU A 109 12.98 -9.18 -10.54
N ASP A 110 12.00 -9.78 -11.20
CA ASP A 110 12.12 -11.05 -11.93
C ASP A 110 12.82 -10.90 -13.29
N GLY A 111 13.18 -9.67 -13.69
CA GLY A 111 13.82 -9.39 -14.98
C GLY A 111 12.90 -9.54 -16.19
N VAL A 112 11.61 -9.74 -15.99
CA VAL A 112 10.60 -9.88 -17.08
C VAL A 112 10.32 -8.52 -17.73
N TYR A 113 10.43 -7.43 -16.97
CA TYR A 113 10.21 -6.09 -17.44
C TYR A 113 11.41 -5.21 -17.10
N SER A 114 12.00 -4.61 -18.13
CA SER A 114 13.04 -3.60 -17.98
C SER A 114 12.53 -2.27 -18.51
N SER A 115 12.20 -1.35 -17.62
CA SER A 115 11.92 0.01 -18.03
C SER A 115 13.22 0.80 -18.18
N GLY A 116 13.32 1.63 -19.21
CA GLY A 116 14.43 2.60 -19.33
C GLY A 116 14.40 3.69 -18.24
N LYS A 117 13.42 3.64 -17.32
CA LYS A 117 13.28 4.53 -16.18
C LYS A 117 13.99 3.91 -14.97
N LYS A 118 14.60 4.75 -14.14
CA LYS A 118 15.12 4.34 -12.84
C LYS A 118 13.91 4.02 -11.94
N TYR A 119 13.85 2.78 -11.48
CA TYR A 119 12.79 2.27 -10.63
C TYR A 119 13.43 1.56 -9.43
N PHE A 120 12.88 1.77 -8.26
CA PHE A 120 13.29 1.11 -7.03
C PHE A 120 12.03 0.70 -6.25
N ALA A 121 12.01 -0.52 -5.76
CA ALA A 121 10.92 -1.04 -4.94
C ALA A 121 11.48 -1.83 -3.75
N LEU A 122 10.81 -1.68 -2.62
CA LEU A 122 10.96 -2.52 -1.44
C LEU A 122 9.59 -3.12 -1.12
N LEU A 123 9.48 -4.44 -1.21
CA LEU A 123 8.27 -5.17 -0.91
C LEU A 123 8.50 -6.01 0.35
N TYR A 124 7.90 -5.60 1.45
CA TYR A 124 7.93 -6.32 2.72
C TYR A 124 6.69 -7.21 2.82
N GLU A 125 6.74 -8.34 2.12
CA GLU A 125 5.68 -9.34 2.12
C GLU A 125 6.28 -10.72 2.39
N PRO A 126 5.53 -11.68 2.97
CA PRO A 126 6.02 -13.03 3.16
C PRO A 126 6.14 -13.79 1.84
N ASP A 127 7.08 -14.72 1.77
CA ASP A 127 7.17 -15.68 0.68
C ASP A 127 5.85 -16.41 0.50
N ILE A 128 5.45 -16.66 -0.74
CA ILE A 128 4.14 -17.19 -1.06
C ILE A 128 3.89 -18.56 -0.40
N GLU A 129 4.95 -19.35 -0.23
CA GLU A 129 4.91 -20.66 0.41
C GLU A 129 4.61 -20.59 1.92
N LEU A 130 4.90 -19.44 2.55
CA LEU A 130 4.65 -19.21 3.97
C LEU A 130 3.25 -18.68 4.26
N VAL A 131 2.58 -18.11 3.23
CA VAL A 131 1.26 -17.51 3.39
C VAL A 131 0.22 -18.46 4.00
N PRO A 132 0.12 -19.74 3.64
CA PRO A 132 -0.81 -20.68 4.26
C PRO A 132 -0.61 -20.84 5.77
N ASP A 133 0.62 -20.71 6.24
CA ASP A 133 1.01 -20.91 7.63
C ASP A 133 0.98 -19.63 8.48
N TRP A 134 0.36 -18.58 8.00
CA TRP A 134 0.32 -17.27 8.66
C TRP A 134 -0.14 -17.32 10.12
N LYS A 135 -0.95 -18.32 10.47
CA LYS A 135 -1.53 -18.49 11.83
C LYS A 135 -0.49 -18.82 12.89
N THR A 136 0.60 -19.49 12.49
CA THR A 136 1.57 -20.06 13.42
C THR A 136 3.03 -19.73 13.09
N ASN A 137 3.35 -19.46 11.84
CA ASN A 137 4.72 -19.23 11.38
C ASN A 137 5.16 -17.80 11.62
N ASP A 138 6.15 -17.62 12.50
CA ASP A 138 6.69 -16.31 12.85
C ASP A 138 7.48 -15.66 11.71
N SER A 139 7.97 -16.43 10.74
CA SER A 139 8.67 -15.90 9.57
C SER A 139 7.78 -14.97 8.75
N VAL A 140 6.47 -15.22 8.72
CA VAL A 140 5.48 -14.32 8.08
C VAL A 140 5.53 -12.91 8.69
N LEU A 141 5.63 -12.83 10.03
CA LEU A 141 5.71 -11.55 10.74
C LEU A 141 7.03 -10.82 10.48
N TYR A 142 8.14 -11.56 10.51
CA TYR A 142 9.47 -10.98 10.30
C TYR A 142 9.68 -10.47 8.87
N GLN A 143 9.22 -11.23 7.86
CA GLN A 143 9.35 -10.79 6.47
C GLN A 143 8.50 -9.56 6.17
N SER A 144 7.31 -9.48 6.77
CA SER A 144 6.44 -8.31 6.62
C SER A 144 6.86 -7.11 7.47
N ASN A 145 7.56 -7.36 8.59
CA ASN A 145 7.96 -6.33 9.55
C ASN A 145 9.41 -6.53 9.99
N PRO A 146 10.40 -6.17 9.14
CA PRO A 146 11.81 -6.43 9.46
C PRO A 146 12.28 -5.77 10.77
N VAL A 147 11.66 -4.65 11.16
CA VAL A 147 11.96 -3.96 12.44
C VAL A 147 11.66 -4.84 13.66
N ALA A 148 10.75 -5.81 13.53
CA ALA A 148 10.41 -6.74 14.61
C ALA A 148 11.57 -7.66 15.01
N VAL A 149 12.60 -7.80 14.18
CA VAL A 149 13.82 -8.57 14.50
C VAL A 149 14.56 -7.95 15.70
N ASP A 150 14.62 -6.63 15.75
CA ASP A 150 15.36 -5.89 16.79
C ASP A 150 14.43 -5.23 17.83
N ASN A 151 13.10 -5.45 17.70
CA ASN A 151 12.09 -4.86 18.57
C ASN A 151 11.14 -5.94 19.13
N ALA A 152 11.48 -6.46 20.32
CA ALA A 152 10.72 -7.52 20.96
C ALA A 152 9.30 -7.09 21.35
N ASP A 153 9.09 -5.82 21.71
CA ASP A 153 7.76 -5.30 22.07
C ASP A 153 6.84 -5.28 20.84
N LEU A 154 7.35 -4.78 19.70
CA LEU A 154 6.62 -4.83 18.43
C LEU A 154 6.29 -6.28 18.03
N PHE A 155 7.26 -7.18 18.16
CA PHE A 155 7.03 -8.58 17.82
C PHE A 155 5.96 -9.23 18.71
N SER A 156 5.97 -8.94 20.01
CA SER A 156 4.93 -9.41 20.93
C SER A 156 3.55 -8.89 20.54
N GLU A 157 3.44 -7.60 20.22
CA GLU A 157 2.17 -6.99 19.78
C GLU A 157 1.66 -7.61 18.47
N LEU A 158 2.54 -7.87 17.50
CA LEU A 158 2.18 -8.55 16.26
C LEU A 158 1.64 -9.96 16.52
N LYS A 159 2.22 -10.71 17.46
CA LYS A 159 1.74 -12.04 17.86
C LYS A 159 0.37 -11.99 18.52
N ASP A 160 0.13 -11.02 19.39
CA ASP A 160 -1.16 -10.83 20.04
C ASP A 160 -2.25 -10.48 19.01
N ASN A 161 -1.94 -9.59 18.07
CA ASN A 161 -2.84 -9.26 16.95
C ASN A 161 -3.10 -10.47 16.05
N ARG A 162 -2.10 -11.32 15.81
CA ARG A 162 -2.25 -12.58 15.08
C ARG A 162 -3.24 -13.53 15.79
N GLN A 163 -3.11 -13.69 17.10
CA GLN A 163 -4.03 -14.52 17.87
C GLN A 163 -5.47 -14.01 17.76
N LEU A 164 -5.68 -12.70 17.84
CA LEU A 164 -6.99 -12.10 17.63
C LEU A 164 -7.53 -12.36 16.21
N ALA A 165 -6.68 -12.28 15.19
CA ALA A 165 -7.06 -12.55 13.81
C ALA A 165 -7.37 -14.04 13.54
N VAL A 166 -6.75 -14.96 14.29
CA VAL A 166 -7.07 -16.38 14.24
C VAL A 166 -8.44 -16.66 14.87
N LEU A 167 -8.72 -16.05 16.02
CA LEU A 167 -9.94 -16.25 16.78
C LEU A 167 -11.15 -15.52 16.17
N TYR A 168 -10.96 -14.32 15.63
CA TYR A 168 -12.02 -13.44 15.16
C TYR A 168 -11.85 -13.13 13.67
N GLU A 169 -12.79 -13.60 12.87
CA GLU A 169 -12.75 -13.41 11.41
C GLU A 169 -12.78 -11.94 11.00
N ASN A 170 -13.55 -11.11 11.68
CA ASN A 170 -13.61 -9.67 11.42
C ASN A 170 -12.30 -8.90 11.73
N LYS A 171 -11.35 -9.53 12.41
CA LYS A 171 -10.00 -8.98 12.65
C LYS A 171 -8.98 -9.44 11.61
N ARG A 172 -9.26 -10.54 10.91
CA ARG A 172 -8.35 -11.21 10.00
C ARG A 172 -7.94 -10.35 8.82
N GLU A 173 -8.90 -9.72 8.17
CA GLU A 173 -8.64 -8.85 7.02
C GLU A 173 -7.66 -7.73 7.36
N ASN A 174 -7.94 -7.00 8.43
CA ASN A 174 -7.05 -5.92 8.87
C ASN A 174 -5.66 -6.43 9.22
N PHE A 175 -5.55 -7.56 9.93
CA PHE A 175 -4.27 -8.14 10.31
C PHE A 175 -3.47 -8.58 9.09
N LEU A 176 -4.06 -9.34 8.18
CA LEU A 176 -3.35 -9.85 6.99
C LEU A 176 -2.94 -8.72 6.04
N CYS A 177 -3.84 -7.78 5.76
CA CYS A 177 -3.53 -6.68 4.86
C CYS A 177 -2.55 -5.66 5.47
N LYS A 178 -2.75 -5.26 6.72
CA LYS A 178 -2.00 -4.13 7.32
C LYS A 178 -0.73 -4.55 8.04
N HIS A 179 -0.71 -5.74 8.64
CA HIS A 179 0.45 -6.19 9.41
C HIS A 179 1.27 -7.27 8.69
N CYS A 180 0.67 -8.00 7.76
CA CYS A 180 1.39 -9.03 7.00
C CYS A 180 1.61 -8.69 5.53
N ASN A 181 1.03 -7.61 5.02
CA ASN A 181 1.04 -7.26 3.60
C ASN A 181 0.56 -8.41 2.69
N ILE A 182 -0.33 -9.26 3.22
CA ILE A 182 -1.00 -10.33 2.50
C ILE A 182 -2.35 -9.80 2.05
N GLN A 183 -2.61 -9.83 0.74
CA GLN A 183 -3.93 -9.48 0.25
C GLN A 183 -4.94 -10.53 0.72
N TYR A 184 -5.94 -10.08 1.45
CA TYR A 184 -7.01 -10.92 1.97
C TYR A 184 -8.32 -10.15 1.93
N LYS A 185 -9.30 -10.73 1.23
CA LYS A 185 -10.66 -10.22 1.23
C LYS A 185 -11.47 -11.06 2.22
N GLY A 186 -11.83 -10.47 3.34
CA GLY A 186 -12.69 -11.10 4.32
C GLY A 186 -14.08 -11.42 3.73
N VAL A 187 -14.82 -12.26 4.42
CA VAL A 187 -16.25 -12.47 4.13
C VAL A 187 -16.97 -11.18 4.53
N GLY A 188 -16.88 -10.19 3.66
CA GLY A 188 -17.55 -8.91 3.83
C GLY A 188 -19.00 -8.98 3.39
N SER A 189 -19.76 -7.95 3.72
CA SER A 189 -21.20 -7.80 3.42
C SER A 189 -21.57 -7.84 1.93
N GLU A 190 -20.60 -7.95 1.03
CA GLU A 190 -20.80 -8.02 -0.42
C GLU A 190 -20.64 -9.43 -1.02
N GLY A 191 -20.13 -10.39 -0.27
CA GLY A 191 -19.96 -11.77 -0.72
C GLY A 191 -20.94 -12.70 -0.01
N TYR A 192 -21.99 -13.14 -0.70
CA TYR A 192 -22.95 -14.12 -0.15
C TYR A 192 -22.31 -15.49 0.10
N VAL A 193 -21.18 -15.79 -0.56
CA VAL A 193 -20.46 -17.07 -0.42
C VAL A 193 -18.95 -16.85 -0.49
N ASP A 194 -18.21 -17.50 0.38
CA ASP A 194 -16.75 -17.54 0.36
C ASP A 194 -16.26 -18.27 -0.90
N LEU A 195 -15.38 -17.63 -1.67
CA LEU A 195 -14.83 -18.17 -2.93
C LEU A 195 -14.10 -19.51 -2.73
N ILE A 196 -13.41 -19.69 -1.58
CA ILE A 196 -12.72 -20.96 -1.26
C ILE A 196 -13.75 -22.07 -1.03
N SER A 197 -14.84 -21.77 -0.37
CA SER A 197 -15.94 -22.72 -0.17
C SER A 197 -16.61 -23.08 -1.49
N VAL A 198 -16.76 -22.12 -2.42
CA VAL A 198 -17.28 -22.38 -3.77
C VAL A 198 -16.33 -23.25 -4.58
N GLN A 199 -15.03 -22.97 -4.52
CA GLN A 199 -14.00 -23.78 -5.21
C GLN A 199 -13.93 -25.20 -4.66
N ASN A 200 -14.04 -25.36 -3.34
CA ASN A 200 -14.07 -26.67 -2.69
C ASN A 200 -15.37 -27.45 -2.92
N CYS A 201 -16.45 -26.78 -3.36
CA CYS A 201 -17.71 -27.41 -3.74
C CYS A 201 -17.82 -27.69 -5.25
N SER A 202 -16.80 -27.31 -6.05
CA SER A 202 -16.78 -27.62 -7.47
C SER A 202 -16.45 -29.12 -7.66
N GLU A 203 -17.47 -29.94 -7.85
CA GLU A 203 -17.32 -31.29 -8.40
C GLU A 203 -17.50 -31.23 -9.92
N ASP A 204 -16.66 -31.96 -10.64
CA ASP A 204 -16.89 -32.22 -12.07
C ASP A 204 -18.13 -33.07 -12.21
N VAL A 205 -19.27 -32.42 -12.42
CA VAL A 205 -20.55 -33.10 -12.60
C VAL A 205 -20.68 -33.43 -14.09
N PRO A 206 -20.79 -34.71 -14.47
CA PRO A 206 -20.93 -35.08 -15.86
C PRO A 206 -22.15 -34.42 -16.52
N ASP A 207 -22.04 -34.07 -17.80
CA ASP A 207 -23.12 -33.41 -18.56
C ASP A 207 -24.45 -34.18 -18.52
N GLU A 208 -24.39 -35.48 -18.30
CA GLU A 208 -25.57 -36.35 -18.16
C GLU A 208 -26.38 -36.04 -16.92
N PHE A 209 -25.78 -35.48 -15.88
CA PHE A 209 -26.47 -35.07 -14.64
C PHE A 209 -27.49 -33.94 -14.89
N TRP A 210 -27.21 -33.08 -15.86
CA TRP A 210 -28.08 -31.93 -16.18
C TRP A 210 -29.19 -32.26 -17.17
N ARG A 211 -29.18 -33.44 -17.81
CA ARG A 211 -30.20 -33.85 -18.74
C ARG A 211 -31.57 -34.01 -18.02
N GLY A 212 -32.52 -33.18 -18.41
CA GLY A 212 -33.89 -33.18 -17.87
C GLY A 212 -34.09 -32.35 -16.61
N LYS A 213 -33.05 -31.61 -16.14
CA LYS A 213 -33.22 -30.63 -15.06
C LYS A 213 -33.38 -29.24 -15.67
N ILE A 214 -34.38 -28.52 -15.20
CA ILE A 214 -34.58 -27.10 -15.55
C ILE A 214 -33.52 -26.28 -14.81
N VAL A 215 -32.69 -25.57 -15.55
CA VAL A 215 -31.72 -24.61 -15.00
C VAL A 215 -32.35 -23.24 -15.02
#